data_d479dfee92a37049df2a93aee279e676
#
_entry.id   d479dfee92a37049df2a93aee279e676
#
_cell.length_a   1.000
_cell.length_b   1.000
_cell.length_c   1.000
_cell.angle_alpha   90.00
_cell.angle_beta   90.00
_cell.angle_gamma   90.00
#
_symmetry.space_group_name_H-M   'P 1'
#
loop_
_entity.id
_entity.type
_entity.pdbx_description
1 polymer ?
#
loop_
_entity_poly.entity_id
_entity_poly.type
_entity_poly.pdbx_seq_one_letter_code
_entity_poly.pdbx_strand_id
1 'polypeptide(L)'
;MLLRSLDCPLDPLEEQDALFDLAQALNTVGGVTTTRPSFDYVAAERAREYMHSALDRTVTLEELAHHSGRDRWSLSRDFRLLFGTSPYRYLTMRRLDLVRSLLIQGQSLVSAALIAGFTDQSHMTRQFSKTYGLSPARWMKMHRR
;
A
#
# COMPACT_ATOMS: atom_id res chain seq x y z
N MET A 1 -9.80 18.36 16.00
CA MET A 1 -8.54 17.73 15.60
C MET A 1 -8.65 16.76 14.41
N LEU A 2 -9.81 16.65 13.79
CA LEU A 2 -10.09 15.79 12.64
C LEU A 2 -9.90 16.45 11.27
N LEU A 3 -9.67 17.76 11.20
CA LEU A 3 -9.60 18.52 9.95
C LEU A 3 -8.19 18.66 9.33
N ARG A 4 -7.14 18.27 10.04
CA ARG A 4 -5.76 18.33 9.51
C ARG A 4 -5.37 17.13 8.62
N SER A 5 -6.22 16.12 8.53
CA SER A 5 -5.97 14.94 7.70
C SER A 5 -6.40 15.13 6.23
N LEU A 6 -7.14 16.21 5.92
CA LEU A 6 -7.66 16.46 4.58
C LEU A 6 -6.70 17.23 3.66
N ASP A 7 -5.64 17.81 4.22
CA ASP A 7 -4.69 18.63 3.45
C ASP A 7 -3.45 17.87 2.94
N CYS A 8 -3.31 16.57 3.22
CA CYS A 8 -2.24 15.77 2.66
C CYS A 8 -2.78 15.01 1.45
N PRO A 9 -2.25 15.26 0.25
CA PRO A 9 -2.68 14.50 -0.92
C PRO A 9 -2.44 13.01 -0.69
N LEU A 10 -3.44 12.20 -0.95
CA LEU A 10 -3.31 10.75 -0.92
C LEU A 10 -2.31 10.28 -1.98
N ASP A 11 -1.60 9.19 -1.71
CA ASP A 11 -0.87 8.48 -2.74
C ASP A 11 -1.86 8.03 -3.84
N PRO A 12 -1.51 8.14 -5.14
CA PRO A 12 -2.41 7.75 -6.22
C PRO A 12 -2.98 6.35 -6.09
N LEU A 13 -2.19 5.41 -5.62
CA LEU A 13 -2.64 4.04 -5.41
C LEU A 13 -3.58 3.93 -4.19
N GLU A 14 -3.34 4.71 -3.13
CA GLU A 14 -4.21 4.80 -1.95
C GLU A 14 -5.59 5.34 -2.33
N GLU A 15 -5.64 6.39 -3.14
CA GLU A 15 -6.88 6.97 -3.65
C GLU A 15 -7.68 5.94 -4.46
N GLN A 16 -7.01 5.22 -5.35
CA GLN A 16 -7.64 4.20 -6.18
C GLN A 16 -8.14 3.00 -5.37
N ASP A 17 -7.43 2.60 -4.34
CA ASP A 17 -7.88 1.57 -3.41
C ASP A 17 -9.14 2.01 -2.64
N ALA A 18 -9.18 3.26 -2.17
CA ALA A 18 -10.35 3.81 -1.48
C ALA A 18 -11.58 3.89 -2.39
N LEU A 19 -11.40 4.29 -3.65
CA LEU A 19 -12.47 4.30 -4.65
C LEU A 19 -12.99 2.89 -4.95
N PHE A 20 -12.10 1.91 -5.02
CA PHE A 20 -12.49 0.51 -5.18
C PHE A 20 -13.34 0.03 -4.00
N ASP A 21 -12.92 0.29 -2.78
CA ASP A 21 -13.64 -0.11 -1.56
C ASP A 21 -15.02 0.54 -1.50
N LEU A 22 -15.12 1.83 -1.85
CA LEU A 22 -16.40 2.55 -1.92
C LEU A 22 -17.33 1.93 -2.96
N ALA A 23 -16.85 1.65 -4.15
CA ALA A 23 -17.64 1.05 -5.22
C ALA A 23 -18.11 -0.36 -4.85
N GLN A 24 -17.28 -1.15 -4.18
CA GLN A 24 -17.67 -2.47 -3.66
C GLN A 24 -18.79 -2.36 -2.61
N ALA A 25 -18.68 -1.41 -1.69
CA ALA A 25 -19.71 -1.18 -0.68
C ALA A 25 -21.06 -0.78 -1.32
N LEU A 26 -21.05 0.10 -2.33
CA LEU A 26 -22.25 0.51 -3.07
C LEU A 26 -22.86 -0.67 -3.84
N ASN A 27 -22.08 -1.52 -4.48
CA ASN A 27 -22.55 -2.70 -5.18
C ASN A 27 -23.21 -3.71 -4.22
N THR A 28 -22.68 -3.86 -3.02
CA THR A 28 -23.27 -4.74 -1.99
C THR A 28 -24.63 -4.24 -1.54
N VAL A 29 -24.78 -2.93 -1.35
CA VAL A 29 -26.06 -2.30 -0.97
C VAL A 29 -27.08 -2.34 -2.12
N GLY A 30 -26.61 -2.18 -3.35
CA GLY A 30 -27.46 -2.18 -4.56
C GLY A 30 -27.96 -3.54 -5.01
N GLY A 31 -27.52 -4.64 -4.41
CA GLY A 31 -27.96 -6.00 -4.74
C GLY A 31 -27.58 -6.45 -6.16
N VAL A 32 -26.58 -5.84 -6.78
CA VAL A 32 -26.10 -6.21 -8.11
C VAL A 32 -25.35 -7.53 -8.02
N THR A 33 -26.01 -8.60 -8.45
CA THR A 33 -25.36 -9.89 -8.66
C THR A 33 -24.51 -9.81 -9.92
N THR A 34 -23.21 -9.54 -9.76
CA THR A 34 -22.27 -9.68 -10.87
C THR A 34 -22.01 -11.17 -11.11
N THR A 35 -22.12 -11.62 -12.36
CA THR A 35 -21.55 -12.89 -12.81
C THR A 35 -20.15 -13.04 -12.25
N ARG A 36 -19.81 -14.21 -11.69
CA ARG A 36 -18.47 -14.49 -11.14
C ARG A 36 -17.43 -14.24 -12.24
N PRO A 37 -16.66 -13.14 -12.17
CA PRO A 37 -15.61 -12.89 -13.16
C PRO A 37 -14.48 -13.90 -12.94
N SER A 38 -13.80 -14.26 -14.02
CA SER A 38 -12.62 -15.14 -13.96
C SER A 38 -11.54 -14.51 -13.06
N PHE A 39 -10.92 -15.33 -12.22
CA PHE A 39 -9.82 -14.95 -11.35
C PHE A 39 -8.48 -15.21 -12.05
N ASP A 40 -7.57 -14.25 -12.00
CA ASP A 40 -6.25 -14.36 -12.61
C ASP A 40 -5.13 -14.25 -11.57
N TYR A 41 -4.66 -15.40 -11.09
CA TYR A 41 -3.54 -15.49 -10.13
C TYR A 41 -2.23 -14.97 -10.71
N VAL A 42 -1.97 -15.23 -11.99
CA VAL A 42 -0.72 -14.84 -12.65
C VAL A 42 -0.64 -13.32 -12.76
N ALA A 43 -1.74 -12.65 -13.10
CA ALA A 43 -1.80 -11.19 -13.13
C ALA A 43 -1.55 -10.58 -11.75
N ALA A 44 -2.17 -11.12 -10.70
CA ALA A 44 -1.95 -10.65 -9.32
C ALA A 44 -0.49 -10.85 -8.87
N GLU A 45 0.12 -11.99 -9.18
CA GLU A 45 1.54 -12.25 -8.90
C GLU A 45 2.49 -11.30 -9.66
N ARG A 46 2.22 -11.03 -10.93
CA ARG A 46 2.99 -10.05 -11.72
C ARG A 46 2.92 -8.64 -11.12
N ALA A 47 1.74 -8.23 -10.66
CA ALA A 47 1.58 -6.95 -9.96
C ALA A 47 2.40 -6.91 -8.67
N ARG A 48 2.38 -7.98 -7.88
CA ARG A 48 3.19 -8.11 -6.66
C ARG A 48 4.69 -8.01 -6.95
N GLU A 49 5.18 -8.76 -7.92
CA GLU A 49 6.60 -8.73 -8.34
C GLU A 49 7.02 -7.33 -8.80
N TYR A 50 6.16 -6.67 -9.57
CA TYR A 50 6.40 -5.29 -9.99
C TYR A 50 6.52 -4.33 -8.80
N MET A 51 5.63 -4.43 -7.81
CA MET A 51 5.71 -3.62 -6.58
C MET A 51 7.03 -3.84 -5.84
N HIS A 52 7.52 -5.07 -5.73
CA HIS A 52 8.81 -5.36 -5.10
C HIS A 52 9.99 -4.70 -5.82
N SER A 53 9.92 -4.53 -7.12
CA SER A 53 10.96 -3.84 -7.91
C SER A 53 10.85 -2.32 -7.88
N ALA A 54 9.76 -1.77 -7.37
CA ALA A 54 9.40 -0.35 -7.45
C ALA A 54 9.08 0.29 -6.09
N LEU A 55 9.63 -0.24 -4.99
CA LEU A 55 9.37 0.27 -3.63
C LEU A 55 9.76 1.74 -3.46
N ASP A 56 10.83 2.16 -4.11
CA ASP A 56 11.47 3.48 -3.98
C ASP A 56 10.78 4.60 -4.76
N ARG A 57 9.71 4.32 -5.48
CA ARG A 57 9.00 5.29 -6.32
C ARG A 57 7.49 5.16 -6.22
N THR A 58 6.78 6.18 -6.71
CA THR A 58 5.32 6.15 -6.84
C THR A 58 4.89 5.03 -7.79
N VAL A 59 3.92 4.24 -7.37
CA VAL A 59 3.29 3.17 -8.15
C VAL A 59 1.81 3.51 -8.29
N THR A 60 1.29 3.40 -9.52
CA THR A 60 -0.13 3.61 -9.82
C THR A 60 -0.82 2.30 -10.16
N LEU A 61 -2.16 2.27 -10.02
CA LEU A 61 -2.94 1.10 -10.40
C LEU A 61 -2.89 0.86 -11.92
N GLU A 62 -2.78 1.94 -12.73
CA GLU A 62 -2.56 1.84 -14.18
C GLU A 62 -1.27 1.09 -14.51
N GLU A 63 -0.18 1.42 -13.84
CA GLU A 63 1.10 0.71 -14.02
C GLU A 63 0.98 -0.76 -13.67
N LEU A 64 0.34 -1.08 -12.54
CA LEU A 64 0.11 -2.46 -12.12
C LEU A 64 -0.76 -3.22 -13.13
N ALA A 65 -1.82 -2.60 -13.62
CA ALA A 65 -2.70 -3.16 -14.63
C ALA A 65 -1.94 -3.42 -15.95
N HIS A 66 -1.13 -2.46 -16.38
CA HIS A 66 -0.31 -2.59 -17.58
C HIS A 66 0.68 -3.76 -17.48
N HIS A 67 1.44 -3.83 -16.37
CA HIS A 67 2.42 -4.90 -16.16
C HIS A 67 1.80 -6.28 -15.94
N SER A 68 0.62 -6.33 -15.34
CA SER A 68 -0.08 -7.59 -15.10
C SER A 68 -0.85 -8.11 -16.31
N GLY A 69 -1.17 -7.24 -17.26
CA GLY A 69 -2.05 -7.56 -18.41
C GLY A 69 -3.52 -7.72 -18.00
N ARG A 70 -3.94 -7.12 -16.90
CA ARG A 70 -5.29 -7.20 -16.35
C ARG A 70 -5.86 -5.78 -16.17
N ASP A 71 -7.17 -5.61 -16.38
CA ASP A 71 -7.81 -4.31 -16.10
C ASP A 71 -7.75 -3.97 -14.60
N ARG A 72 -7.78 -2.68 -14.30
CA ARG A 72 -7.59 -2.16 -12.93
C ARG A 72 -8.56 -2.74 -11.91
N TRP A 73 -9.82 -2.85 -12.26
CA TRP A 73 -10.85 -3.34 -11.38
C TRP A 73 -10.67 -4.82 -11.04
N SER A 74 -10.52 -5.64 -12.07
CA SER A 74 -10.29 -7.08 -11.91
C SER A 74 -9.00 -7.37 -11.16
N LEU A 75 -7.92 -6.62 -11.46
CA LEU A 75 -6.64 -6.74 -10.76
C LEU A 75 -6.78 -6.43 -9.26
N SER A 76 -7.42 -5.32 -8.90
CA SER A 76 -7.65 -4.95 -7.50
C SER A 76 -8.42 -6.02 -6.75
N ARG A 77 -9.46 -6.57 -7.35
CA ARG A 77 -10.24 -7.67 -6.78
C ARG A 77 -9.40 -8.93 -6.62
N ASP A 78 -8.73 -9.35 -7.66
CA ASP A 78 -7.92 -10.57 -7.68
C ASP A 78 -6.75 -10.48 -6.69
N PHE A 79 -6.12 -9.32 -6.60
CA PHE A 79 -5.05 -9.05 -5.65
C PHE A 79 -5.52 -9.21 -4.20
N ARG A 80 -6.68 -8.62 -3.85
CA ARG A 80 -7.28 -8.77 -2.51
C ARG A 80 -7.65 -10.20 -2.18
N LEU A 81 -8.15 -10.94 -3.14
CA LEU A 81 -8.50 -12.34 -2.94
C LEU A 81 -7.27 -13.22 -2.73
N LEU A 82 -6.18 -12.98 -3.48
CA LEU A 82 -4.96 -13.76 -3.38
C LEU A 82 -4.13 -13.41 -2.15
N PHE A 83 -3.95 -12.11 -1.87
CA PHE A 83 -3.03 -11.64 -0.82
C PHE A 83 -3.73 -11.17 0.45
N GLY A 84 -5.06 -11.14 0.49
CA GLY A 84 -5.85 -10.75 1.65
C GLY A 84 -5.80 -9.26 1.99
N THR A 85 -5.22 -8.42 1.13
CA THR A 85 -5.09 -6.99 1.34
C THR A 85 -5.06 -6.23 0.01
N SER A 86 -5.31 -4.91 0.05
CA SER A 86 -5.28 -4.08 -1.14
C SER A 86 -3.86 -3.89 -1.69
N PRO A 87 -3.71 -3.54 -2.99
CA PRO A 87 -2.43 -3.22 -3.58
C PRO A 87 -1.64 -2.16 -2.80
N TYR A 88 -2.25 -1.04 -2.45
CA TYR A 88 -1.59 0.03 -1.70
C TYR A 88 -1.12 -0.42 -0.32
N ARG A 89 -1.98 -1.13 0.43
CA ARG A 89 -1.63 -1.62 1.76
C ARG A 89 -0.50 -2.64 1.70
N TYR A 90 -0.49 -3.50 0.71
CA TYR A 90 0.62 -4.43 0.47
C TYR A 90 1.94 -3.69 0.21
N LEU A 91 1.92 -2.70 -0.70
CA LEU A 91 3.09 -1.88 -1.00
C LEU A 91 3.60 -1.15 0.24
N THR A 92 2.70 -0.53 1.01
CA THR A 92 3.03 0.16 2.26
C THR A 92 3.67 -0.77 3.27
N MET A 93 3.16 -1.98 3.44
CA MET A 93 3.75 -2.97 4.34
C MET A 93 5.16 -3.37 3.91
N ARG A 94 5.41 -3.55 2.61
CA ARG A 94 6.76 -3.84 2.10
C ARG A 94 7.72 -2.68 2.31
N ARG A 95 7.27 -1.45 2.10
CA ARG A 95 8.04 -0.25 2.40
C ARG A 95 8.38 -0.15 3.89
N LEU A 96 7.44 -0.44 4.77
CA LEU A 96 7.67 -0.44 6.22
C LEU A 96 8.65 -1.54 6.66
N ASP A 97 8.62 -2.71 6.04
CA ASP A 97 9.64 -3.75 6.28
C ASP A 97 11.04 -3.24 5.91
N LEU A 98 11.16 -2.54 4.78
CA LEU A 98 12.43 -1.92 4.37
C LEU A 98 12.86 -0.83 5.36
N VAL A 99 11.95 0.03 5.81
CA VAL A 99 12.23 1.03 6.86
C VAL A 99 12.80 0.37 8.10
N ARG A 100 12.20 -0.69 8.60
CA ARG A 100 12.69 -1.40 9.79
C ARG A 100 14.12 -1.91 9.59
N SER A 101 14.42 -2.50 8.45
CA SER A 101 15.76 -2.96 8.11
C SER A 101 16.77 -1.81 8.07
N LEU A 102 16.41 -0.69 7.44
CA LEU A 102 17.25 0.50 7.34
C LEU A 102 17.53 1.13 8.71
N LEU A 103 16.53 1.19 9.59
CA LEU A 103 16.68 1.70 10.95
C LEU A 103 17.61 0.82 11.79
N ILE A 104 17.53 -0.50 11.66
CA ILE A 104 18.44 -1.44 12.32
C ILE A 104 19.88 -1.24 11.81
N GLN A 105 20.07 -0.94 10.54
CA GLN A 105 21.38 -0.64 9.93
C GLN A 105 21.92 0.74 10.31
N GLY A 106 21.18 1.54 11.09
CA GLY A 106 21.61 2.84 11.58
C GLY A 106 21.24 4.02 10.71
N GLN A 107 20.38 3.84 9.71
CA GLN A 107 19.86 4.97 8.93
C GLN A 107 18.98 5.88 9.79
N SER A 108 18.99 7.19 9.47
CA SER A 108 18.08 8.15 10.10
C SER A 108 16.64 7.89 9.67
N LEU A 109 15.68 8.41 10.45
CA LEU A 109 14.26 8.33 10.10
C LEU A 109 13.96 8.98 8.75
N VAL A 110 14.58 10.14 8.47
CA VAL A 110 14.42 10.83 7.17
C VAL A 110 14.98 10.00 6.03
N SER A 111 16.20 9.50 6.15
CA SER A 111 16.83 8.65 5.12
C SER A 111 16.03 7.37 4.88
N ALA A 112 15.62 6.68 5.94
CA ALA A 112 14.84 5.44 5.83
C ALA A 112 13.51 5.68 5.12
N ALA A 113 12.81 6.77 5.43
CA ALA A 113 11.56 7.13 4.76
C ALA A 113 11.75 7.34 3.26
N LEU A 114 12.73 8.13 2.85
CA LEU A 114 12.99 8.45 1.44
C LEU A 114 13.47 7.22 0.65
N ILE A 115 14.39 6.44 1.20
CA ILE A 115 14.90 5.21 0.55
C ILE A 115 13.76 4.19 0.36
N ALA A 116 12.85 4.09 1.33
CA ALA A 116 11.72 3.17 1.26
C ALA A 116 10.56 3.65 0.37
N GLY A 117 10.66 4.85 -0.24
CA GLY A 117 9.67 5.35 -1.18
C GLY A 117 8.52 6.15 -0.56
N PHE A 118 8.63 6.56 0.71
CA PHE A 118 7.68 7.49 1.31
C PHE A 118 7.97 8.93 0.85
N THR A 119 6.92 9.75 0.77
CA THR A 119 7.04 11.15 0.38
C THR A 119 7.90 11.94 1.36
N ASP A 120 7.74 11.67 2.66
CA ASP A 120 8.48 12.31 3.76
C ASP A 120 8.45 11.43 5.03
N GLN A 121 9.18 11.87 6.06
CA GLN A 121 9.20 11.20 7.35
C GLN A 121 7.83 11.16 8.03
N SER A 122 7.04 12.23 7.90
CA SER A 122 5.72 12.32 8.54
C SER A 122 4.75 11.28 7.97
N HIS A 123 4.75 11.09 6.65
CA HIS A 123 3.97 10.06 5.98
C HIS A 123 4.38 8.66 6.45
N MET A 124 5.67 8.37 6.46
CA MET A 124 6.22 7.11 6.97
C MET A 124 5.84 6.88 8.43
N THR A 125 5.98 7.88 9.30
CA THR A 125 5.66 7.79 10.72
C THR A 125 4.18 7.47 10.96
N ARG A 126 3.26 8.09 10.20
CA ARG A 126 1.82 7.78 10.29
C ARG A 126 1.53 6.35 9.90
N GLN A 127 2.07 5.88 8.79
CA GLN A 127 1.87 4.50 8.31
C GLN A 127 2.50 3.48 9.26
N PHE A 128 3.69 3.77 9.77
CA PHE A 128 4.37 2.93 10.74
C PHE A 128 3.56 2.77 12.05
N SER A 129 3.09 3.89 12.60
CA SER A 129 2.30 3.89 13.85
C SER A 129 0.95 3.20 13.65
N LYS A 130 0.31 3.40 12.51
CA LYS A 130 -0.94 2.71 12.16
C LYS A 130 -0.77 1.20 12.04
N THR A 131 0.36 0.75 11.53
CA THR A 131 0.63 -0.68 11.29
C THR A 131 1.14 -1.38 12.54
N TYR A 132 2.05 -0.76 13.30
CA TYR A 132 2.74 -1.40 14.44
C TYR A 132 2.28 -0.91 15.81
N GLY A 133 1.41 0.09 15.89
CA GLY A 133 0.87 0.62 17.14
C GLY A 133 1.82 1.51 17.95
N LEU A 134 3.03 1.82 17.43
CA LEU A 134 4.01 2.70 18.06
C LEU A 134 4.83 3.45 17.00
N SER A 135 5.42 4.58 17.41
CA SER A 135 6.25 5.38 16.52
C SER A 135 7.57 4.69 16.15
N PRO A 136 8.17 5.00 15.00
CA PRO A 136 9.48 4.47 14.62
C PRO A 136 10.56 4.73 15.67
N ALA A 137 10.58 5.94 16.26
CA ALA A 137 11.53 6.30 17.29
C ALA A 137 11.40 5.42 18.55
N ARG A 138 10.16 5.14 18.98
CA ARG A 138 9.88 4.26 20.11
C ARG A 138 10.24 2.81 19.80
N TRP A 139 9.94 2.37 18.60
CA TRP A 139 10.30 1.03 18.13
C TRP A 139 11.83 0.83 18.13
N MET A 140 12.59 1.84 17.65
CA MET A 140 14.05 1.81 17.68
C MET A 140 14.62 1.68 19.09
N LYS A 141 14.06 2.41 20.08
CA LYS A 141 14.51 2.31 21.49
C LYS A 141 14.34 0.91 22.06
N MET A 142 13.31 0.18 21.62
CA MET A 142 13.09 -1.21 22.06
C MET A 142 14.06 -2.21 21.40
N HIS A 143 14.62 -1.87 20.25
CA HIS A 143 15.50 -2.75 19.47
C HIS A 143 16.98 -2.38 19.56
N ARG A 144 17.33 -1.25 20.18
CA ARG A 144 18.71 -0.92 20.53
C ARG A 144 19.04 -1.62 21.85
N ARG A 145 19.71 -2.73 21.74
CA ARG A 145 20.45 -3.34 22.85
C ARG A 145 21.93 -3.05 22.70
#